data_3d844757f2978df4d72713d32a6fc49f
#
_entry.id   3d844757f2978df4d72713d32a6fc49f
#
_cell.length_a   1.000
_cell.length_b   1.000
_cell.length_c   1.000
_cell.angle_alpha   90.00
_cell.angle_beta   90.00
_cell.angle_gamma   90.00
#
_symmetry.space_group_name_H-M   'P 1'
#
loop_
_entity.id
_entity.type
_entity.pdbx_description
1 polymer ?
#
loop_
_entity_poly.entity_id
_entity_poly.type
_entity_poly.pdbx_seq_one_letter_code
_entity_poly.pdbx_strand_id
1 'polypeptide(L)'
;LPTMQQFEERQKVNLNDFGDRYGIKVPKSMVVNDLSDLAEVGKRFDYPVVVKGKYYDAGIAYNSEQVRSNFLKLSARWGVPVIIQEFIHGAEYNVTGLGDGTGETIAAVPMRKQYITDKGKAWGGISIADERMLQMTRDFVGKTKWRGGFELELMKDKQNEFYLLEINPRMPAWIYLAVGVGQNIPEAVV
;
A
#
# COMPACT_ATOMS: atom_id res chain seq x y z
N LEU A 1 2.66 -17.21 -8.31
CA LEU A 1 2.21 -15.87 -8.70
C LEU A 1 0.73 -15.71 -8.32
N PRO A 2 0.27 -14.51 -7.98
CA PRO A 2 -1.15 -14.25 -7.75
C PRO A 2 -1.97 -14.51 -9.01
N THR A 3 -3.28 -14.76 -8.85
CA THR A 3 -4.21 -14.88 -9.96
C THR A 3 -4.41 -13.54 -10.65
N MET A 4 -4.92 -13.53 -11.89
CA MET A 4 -5.29 -12.28 -12.58
C MET A 4 -6.28 -11.46 -11.78
N GLN A 5 -7.28 -12.10 -11.17
CA GLN A 5 -8.24 -11.43 -10.31
C GLN A 5 -7.56 -10.72 -9.13
N GLN A 6 -6.67 -11.39 -8.39
CA GLN A 6 -5.90 -10.79 -7.30
C GLN A 6 -5.02 -9.65 -7.80
N PHE A 7 -4.45 -9.79 -9.00
CA PHE A 7 -3.62 -8.76 -9.62
C PHE A 7 -4.41 -7.50 -9.99
N GLU A 8 -5.67 -7.64 -10.40
CA GLU A 8 -6.58 -6.54 -10.71
C GLU A 8 -7.13 -5.89 -9.43
N GLU A 9 -7.61 -6.70 -8.48
CA GLU A 9 -8.20 -6.20 -7.23
C GLU A 9 -7.24 -5.37 -6.39
N ARG A 10 -5.92 -5.68 -6.43
CA ARG A 10 -4.89 -4.93 -5.68
C ARG A 10 -4.56 -3.55 -6.25
N GLN A 11 -5.08 -3.19 -7.42
CA GLN A 11 -4.77 -1.89 -8.03
C GLN A 11 -5.23 -0.74 -7.15
N LYS A 12 -4.48 0.36 -7.16
CA LYS A 12 -4.76 1.56 -6.34
C LYS A 12 -6.18 2.09 -6.49
N VAL A 13 -6.74 1.98 -7.70
CA VAL A 13 -8.12 2.40 -8.00
C VAL A 13 -9.17 1.53 -7.31
N ASN A 14 -8.85 0.28 -7.00
CA ASN A 14 -9.74 -0.71 -6.41
C ASN A 14 -9.49 -0.92 -4.91
N LEU A 15 -8.56 -0.15 -4.31
CA LEU A 15 -8.10 -0.41 -2.94
C LEU A 15 -9.22 -0.26 -1.90
N ASN A 16 -10.16 0.67 -2.09
CA ASN A 16 -11.30 0.81 -1.18
C ASN A 16 -12.22 -0.40 -1.25
N ASP A 17 -12.60 -0.82 -2.48
CA ASP A 17 -13.44 -2.00 -2.69
C ASP A 17 -12.76 -3.27 -2.15
N PHE A 18 -11.43 -3.35 -2.31
CA PHE A 18 -10.62 -4.41 -1.72
C PHE A 18 -10.70 -4.39 -0.18
N GLY A 19 -10.52 -3.22 0.42
CA GLY A 19 -10.62 -3.04 1.87
C GLY A 19 -11.98 -3.45 2.43
N ASP A 20 -13.05 -3.01 1.78
CA ASP A 20 -14.43 -3.32 2.17
C ASP A 20 -14.72 -4.82 2.02
N ARG A 21 -14.32 -5.44 0.90
CA ARG A 21 -14.54 -6.86 0.63
C ARG A 21 -13.85 -7.78 1.64
N TYR A 22 -12.62 -7.47 1.98
CA TYR A 22 -11.81 -8.32 2.84
C TYR A 22 -11.75 -7.85 4.30
N GLY A 23 -12.43 -6.76 4.65
CA GLY A 23 -12.41 -6.16 5.99
C GLY A 23 -11.00 -5.75 6.40
N ILE A 24 -10.23 -5.14 5.46
CA ILE A 24 -8.89 -4.61 5.67
C ILE A 24 -8.97 -3.08 5.65
N LYS A 25 -8.47 -2.46 6.70
CA LYS A 25 -8.49 -1.01 6.83
C LYS A 25 -7.59 -0.36 5.79
N VAL A 26 -8.16 0.52 4.98
CA VAL A 26 -7.47 1.30 3.95
C VAL A 26 -7.81 2.77 4.12
N PRO A 27 -6.95 3.72 3.70
CA PRO A 27 -7.33 5.13 3.69
C PRO A 27 -8.46 5.36 2.69
N LYS A 28 -9.40 6.23 3.03
CA LYS A 28 -10.46 6.64 2.08
C LYS A 28 -9.82 7.21 0.83
N SER A 29 -10.37 6.90 -0.33
CA SER A 29 -9.89 7.45 -1.59
C SER A 29 -11.03 7.71 -2.58
N MET A 30 -10.76 8.54 -3.58
CA MET A 30 -11.62 8.73 -4.73
C MET A 30 -10.80 8.71 -6.02
N VAL A 31 -11.43 8.20 -7.05
CA VAL A 31 -10.87 8.14 -8.41
C VAL A 31 -11.27 9.40 -9.15
N VAL A 32 -10.31 10.05 -9.80
CA VAL A 32 -10.47 11.31 -10.53
C VAL A 32 -10.06 11.10 -11.98
N ASN A 33 -11.00 11.31 -12.90
CA ASN A 33 -10.77 11.13 -14.33
C ASN A 33 -10.57 12.48 -15.06
N ASP A 34 -11.18 13.54 -14.55
CA ASP A 34 -11.04 14.88 -15.11
C ASP A 34 -11.04 15.99 -14.05
N LEU A 35 -10.84 17.23 -14.49
CA LEU A 35 -10.75 18.37 -13.60
C LEU A 35 -12.07 18.71 -12.87
N SER A 36 -13.21 18.33 -13.41
CA SER A 36 -14.51 18.60 -12.79
C SER A 36 -14.69 17.78 -11.50
N ASP A 37 -14.13 16.59 -11.46
CA ASP A 37 -14.16 15.72 -10.27
C ASP A 37 -13.48 16.36 -9.05
N LEU A 38 -12.51 17.27 -9.29
CA LEU A 38 -11.77 17.93 -8.20
C LEU A 38 -12.64 18.81 -7.30
N ALA A 39 -13.80 19.25 -7.77
CA ALA A 39 -14.75 20.02 -6.96
C ALA A 39 -15.29 19.23 -5.76
N GLU A 40 -15.24 17.90 -5.82
CA GLU A 40 -15.71 17.01 -4.75
C GLU A 40 -14.64 16.76 -3.66
N VAL A 41 -13.36 17.05 -3.94
CA VAL A 41 -12.28 16.71 -3.00
C VAL A 41 -12.46 17.38 -1.65
N GLY A 42 -12.66 18.71 -1.61
CA GLY A 42 -12.83 19.46 -0.38
C GLY A 42 -14.15 19.19 0.38
N LYS A 43 -15.10 18.47 -0.27
CA LYS A 43 -16.35 18.02 0.38
C LYS A 43 -16.18 16.66 1.05
N ARG A 44 -15.22 15.84 0.56
CA ARG A 44 -15.03 14.45 0.98
C ARG A 44 -13.83 14.26 1.88
N PHE A 45 -12.85 15.14 1.82
CA PHE A 45 -11.57 15.00 2.51
C PHE A 45 -11.16 16.30 3.19
N ASP A 46 -10.63 16.16 4.39
CA ASP A 46 -9.85 17.21 5.04
C ASP A 46 -8.43 17.26 4.47
N TYR A 47 -7.85 18.45 4.38
CA TYR A 47 -6.45 18.60 3.97
C TYR A 47 -5.49 18.33 5.15
N PRO A 48 -4.28 17.81 4.86
CA PRO A 48 -3.74 17.47 3.55
C PRO A 48 -4.33 16.16 2.99
N VAL A 49 -4.23 16.01 1.67
CA VAL A 49 -4.55 14.76 0.95
C VAL A 49 -3.34 14.27 0.17
N VAL A 50 -3.32 12.99 -0.20
CA VAL A 50 -2.31 12.42 -1.09
C VAL A 50 -2.90 12.29 -2.50
N VAL A 51 -2.21 12.84 -3.49
CA VAL A 51 -2.56 12.73 -4.91
C VAL A 51 -1.61 11.71 -5.54
N LYS A 52 -2.15 10.56 -5.98
CA LYS A 52 -1.37 9.43 -6.49
C LYS A 52 -1.60 9.23 -7.99
N GLY A 53 -0.52 9.04 -8.73
CA GLY A 53 -0.61 8.61 -10.13
C GLY A 53 -1.07 7.16 -10.25
N LYS A 54 -1.63 6.81 -11.40
CA LYS A 54 -2.11 5.47 -11.71
C LYS A 54 -1.08 4.38 -11.41
N TYR A 55 0.17 4.59 -11.75
CA TYR A 55 1.25 3.62 -11.56
C TYR A 55 2.23 4.05 -10.50
N TYR A 56 2.82 5.21 -10.67
CA TYR A 56 3.89 5.72 -9.82
C TYR A 56 3.64 7.18 -9.45
N ASP A 57 4.50 7.68 -8.61
CA ASP A 57 4.53 9.04 -8.07
C ASP A 57 3.30 9.37 -7.21
N ALA A 58 3.55 10.15 -6.20
CA ALA A 58 2.56 10.72 -5.32
C ALA A 58 3.02 12.11 -4.86
N GLY A 59 2.07 12.96 -4.50
CA GLY A 59 2.34 14.28 -3.92
C GLY A 59 1.33 14.57 -2.81
N ILE A 60 1.80 15.20 -1.73
CA ILE A 60 0.92 15.70 -0.68
C ILE A 60 0.38 17.06 -1.15
N ALA A 61 -0.90 17.30 -0.94
CA ALA A 61 -1.57 18.55 -1.27
C ALA A 61 -2.30 19.10 -0.04
N TYR A 62 -2.00 20.33 0.31
CA TYR A 62 -2.52 21.03 1.50
C TYR A 62 -3.70 21.93 1.19
N ASN A 63 -4.07 22.07 -0.09
CA ASN A 63 -5.20 22.85 -0.56
C ASN A 63 -5.61 22.43 -1.97
N SER A 64 -6.72 22.97 -2.46
CA SER A 64 -7.29 22.66 -3.78
C SER A 64 -6.37 23.00 -4.96
N GLU A 65 -5.59 24.08 -4.86
CA GLU A 65 -4.65 24.47 -5.92
C GLU A 65 -3.52 23.43 -6.08
N GLN A 66 -3.00 22.94 -4.95
CA GLN A 66 -1.98 21.88 -4.96
C GLN A 66 -2.56 20.54 -5.47
N VAL A 67 -3.81 20.21 -5.14
CA VAL A 67 -4.49 19.06 -5.72
C VAL A 67 -4.56 19.19 -7.23
N ARG A 68 -5.02 20.34 -7.75
CA ARG A 68 -5.11 20.60 -9.18
C ARG A 68 -3.73 20.51 -9.85
N SER A 69 -2.71 21.12 -9.28
CA SER A 69 -1.34 21.07 -9.80
C SER A 69 -0.80 19.64 -9.88
N ASN A 70 -0.96 18.88 -8.81
CA ASN A 70 -0.55 17.46 -8.76
C ASN A 70 -1.36 16.61 -9.74
N PHE A 71 -2.68 16.83 -9.87
CA PHE A 71 -3.51 16.14 -10.86
C PHE A 71 -2.99 16.36 -12.28
N LEU A 72 -2.77 17.62 -12.68
CA LEU A 72 -2.27 17.94 -14.01
C LEU A 72 -0.90 17.32 -14.29
N LYS A 73 0.01 17.37 -13.31
CA LYS A 73 1.35 16.77 -13.42
C LYS A 73 1.29 15.26 -13.57
N LEU A 74 0.48 14.60 -12.75
CA LEU A 74 0.41 13.13 -12.71
C LEU A 74 -0.40 12.58 -13.90
N SER A 75 -1.48 13.24 -14.29
CA SER A 75 -2.27 12.84 -15.46
C SER A 75 -1.51 13.04 -16.77
N ALA A 76 -0.70 14.11 -16.90
CA ALA A 76 0.17 14.31 -18.06
C ALA A 76 1.26 13.24 -18.17
N ARG A 77 1.74 12.72 -17.03
CA ARG A 77 2.83 11.73 -17.01
C ARG A 77 2.35 10.29 -17.12
N TRP A 78 1.28 9.94 -16.44
CA TRP A 78 0.81 8.57 -16.25
C TRP A 78 -0.58 8.30 -16.82
N GLY A 79 -1.24 9.33 -17.36
CA GLY A 79 -2.64 9.26 -17.75
C GLY A 79 -3.59 9.30 -16.55
N VAL A 80 -4.86 9.19 -16.85
CA VAL A 80 -5.92 9.02 -15.85
C VAL A 80 -6.23 7.52 -15.66
N PRO A 81 -6.82 7.12 -14.54
CA PRO A 81 -7.23 7.95 -13.42
C PRO A 81 -6.06 8.40 -12.53
N VAL A 82 -6.28 9.50 -11.81
CA VAL A 82 -5.49 9.92 -10.65
C VAL A 82 -6.29 9.59 -9.40
N ILE A 83 -5.64 9.20 -8.31
CA ILE A 83 -6.29 8.83 -7.06
C ILE A 83 -6.03 9.92 -6.02
N ILE A 84 -7.09 10.46 -5.44
CA ILE A 84 -7.01 11.32 -4.25
C ILE A 84 -7.28 10.43 -3.04
N GLN A 85 -6.38 10.47 -2.06
CA GLN A 85 -6.44 9.61 -0.89
C GLN A 85 -6.29 10.44 0.38
N GLU A 86 -7.02 10.05 1.42
CA GLU A 86 -6.87 10.56 2.78
C GLU A 86 -5.40 10.47 3.22
N PHE A 87 -4.90 11.53 3.83
CA PHE A 87 -3.54 11.55 4.38
C PHE A 87 -3.56 10.99 5.81
N ILE A 88 -2.96 9.84 6.01
CA ILE A 88 -2.81 9.25 7.34
C ILE A 88 -1.53 9.76 7.99
N HIS A 89 -1.67 10.47 9.11
CA HIS A 89 -0.54 10.89 9.92
C HIS A 89 0.02 9.72 10.72
N GLY A 90 1.25 9.29 10.41
CA GLY A 90 1.80 8.12 11.06
C GLY A 90 3.23 7.78 10.66
N ALA A 91 3.61 6.55 10.91
CA ALA A 91 4.88 5.97 10.50
C ALA A 91 4.67 4.87 9.48
N GLU A 92 5.59 4.77 8.52
CA GLU A 92 5.52 3.79 7.46
C GLU A 92 6.17 2.47 7.86
N TYR A 93 5.46 1.40 7.52
CA TYR A 93 5.87 0.02 7.72
C TYR A 93 5.64 -0.79 6.45
N ASN A 94 6.40 -1.86 6.30
CA ASN A 94 6.17 -2.84 5.24
C ASN A 94 6.13 -4.24 5.85
N VAL A 95 5.43 -5.16 5.19
CA VAL A 95 5.55 -6.59 5.45
C VAL A 95 5.86 -7.26 4.13
N THR A 96 6.95 -8.04 4.08
CA THR A 96 7.11 -9.02 2.98
C THR A 96 6.62 -10.37 3.46
N GLY A 97 6.00 -11.12 2.57
CA GLY A 97 5.49 -12.44 2.91
C GLY A 97 5.30 -13.33 1.69
N LEU A 98 4.92 -14.56 1.97
CA LEU A 98 4.63 -15.61 1.00
C LEU A 98 3.35 -16.34 1.39
N GLY A 99 2.36 -16.33 0.49
CA GLY A 99 1.14 -17.10 0.63
C GLY A 99 1.13 -18.32 -0.29
N ASP A 100 0.53 -19.42 0.16
CA ASP A 100 0.48 -20.68 -0.57
C ASP A 100 -0.63 -20.76 -1.64
N GLY A 101 -1.59 -19.83 -1.57
CA GLY A 101 -2.78 -19.83 -2.44
C GLY A 101 -4.00 -20.55 -1.87
N THR A 102 -3.87 -21.22 -0.72
CA THR A 102 -4.99 -21.85 -0.01
C THR A 102 -5.46 -21.02 1.19
N GLY A 103 -4.64 -20.05 1.59
CA GLY A 103 -4.87 -19.14 2.72
C GLY A 103 -3.89 -19.31 3.86
N GLU A 104 -2.88 -20.14 3.69
CA GLU A 104 -1.79 -20.27 4.65
C GLU A 104 -0.67 -19.29 4.34
N THR A 105 -0.15 -18.64 5.38
CA THR A 105 1.01 -17.75 5.29
C THR A 105 2.27 -18.56 5.58
N ILE A 106 3.03 -18.86 4.55
CA ILE A 106 4.28 -19.65 4.67
C ILE A 106 5.33 -18.87 5.46
N ALA A 107 5.46 -17.57 5.18
CA ALA A 107 6.39 -16.68 5.88
C ALA A 107 5.89 -15.24 5.83
N ALA A 108 6.25 -14.45 6.86
CA ALA A 108 5.98 -13.01 6.91
C ALA A 108 7.00 -12.30 7.79
N VAL A 109 7.57 -11.20 7.29
CA VAL A 109 8.55 -10.40 8.01
C VAL A 109 8.17 -8.92 7.97
N PRO A 110 7.74 -8.37 9.12
CA PRO A 110 7.49 -6.93 9.26
C PRO A 110 8.80 -6.13 9.29
N MET A 111 8.77 -4.95 8.70
CA MET A 111 9.86 -3.99 8.69
C MET A 111 9.32 -2.59 8.96
N ARG A 112 10.01 -1.83 9.81
CA ARG A 112 9.80 -0.39 9.96
C ARG A 112 10.77 0.37 9.05
N LYS A 113 10.24 1.24 8.20
CA LYS A 113 11.06 2.18 7.43
C LYS A 113 11.69 3.21 8.38
N GLN A 114 13.01 3.34 8.36
CA GLN A 114 13.74 4.33 9.15
C GLN A 114 14.14 5.55 8.31
N TYR A 115 14.58 5.28 7.09
CA TYR A 115 14.96 6.31 6.14
C TYR A 115 14.20 6.11 4.86
N ILE A 116 13.59 7.20 4.38
CA ILE A 116 12.73 7.20 3.19
C ILE A 116 13.34 8.18 2.18
N THR A 117 13.42 7.78 0.93
CA THR A 117 13.82 8.67 -0.17
C THR A 117 12.72 9.70 -0.44
N ASP A 118 13.04 10.78 -1.16
CA ASP A 118 12.09 11.79 -1.64
C ASP A 118 10.90 11.20 -2.44
N LYS A 119 11.06 9.96 -2.93
CA LYS A 119 10.02 9.21 -3.67
C LYS A 119 9.27 8.19 -2.80
N GLY A 120 9.42 8.24 -1.48
CA GLY A 120 8.74 7.32 -0.54
C GLY A 120 9.31 5.90 -0.48
N LYS A 121 10.45 5.62 -1.16
CA LYS A 121 11.08 4.30 -1.12
C LYS A 121 11.89 4.14 0.17
N ALA A 122 11.84 2.96 0.77
CA ALA A 122 12.71 2.64 1.89
C ALA A 122 14.19 2.68 1.45
N TRP A 123 14.97 3.55 2.07
CA TRP A 123 16.44 3.59 1.95
C TRP A 123 17.10 2.72 3.02
N GLY A 124 16.49 2.65 4.20
CA GLY A 124 16.90 1.80 5.29
C GLY A 124 15.72 1.46 6.17
N GLY A 125 15.74 0.27 6.74
CA GLY A 125 14.72 -0.21 7.64
C GLY A 125 15.26 -1.29 8.56
N ILE A 126 14.49 -1.60 9.59
CA ILE A 126 14.79 -2.66 10.54
C ILE A 126 13.63 -3.64 10.59
N SER A 127 13.94 -4.92 10.69
CA SER A 127 12.94 -5.93 11.03
C SER A 127 12.42 -5.70 12.44
N ILE A 128 11.14 -5.90 12.63
CA ILE A 128 10.49 -5.74 13.94
C ILE A 128 9.61 -6.95 14.24
N ALA A 129 9.44 -7.23 15.52
CA ALA A 129 8.47 -8.20 16.00
C ALA A 129 7.18 -7.43 16.37
N ASP A 130 6.22 -7.38 15.47
CA ASP A 130 4.90 -6.76 15.72
C ASP A 130 3.81 -7.78 15.37
N GLU A 131 3.20 -8.39 16.42
CA GLU A 131 2.21 -9.46 16.25
C GLU A 131 0.92 -8.96 15.55
N ARG A 132 0.57 -7.68 15.71
CA ARG A 132 -0.60 -7.12 15.02
C ARG A 132 -0.37 -7.05 13.50
N MET A 133 0.85 -6.69 13.07
CA MET A 133 1.21 -6.71 11.65
C MET A 133 1.23 -8.13 11.11
N LEU A 134 1.76 -9.08 11.87
CA LEU A 134 1.75 -10.49 11.48
C LEU A 134 0.32 -11.05 11.40
N GLN A 135 -0.54 -10.70 12.35
CA GLN A 135 -1.95 -11.12 12.31
C GLN A 135 -2.68 -10.49 11.11
N MET A 136 -2.49 -9.19 10.85
CA MET A 136 -3.05 -8.53 9.66
C MET A 136 -2.58 -9.21 8.37
N THR A 137 -1.32 -9.64 8.33
CA THR A 137 -0.77 -10.34 7.17
C THR A 137 -1.38 -11.73 7.00
N ARG A 138 -1.55 -12.49 8.08
CA ARG A 138 -2.27 -13.78 8.06
C ARG A 138 -3.72 -13.60 7.62
N ASP A 139 -4.40 -12.57 8.11
CA ASP A 139 -5.78 -12.26 7.72
C ASP A 139 -5.85 -11.90 6.23
N PHE A 140 -4.91 -11.09 5.74
CA PHE A 140 -4.80 -10.77 4.31
C PHE A 140 -4.65 -12.05 3.48
N VAL A 141 -3.68 -12.91 3.78
CA VAL A 141 -3.47 -14.16 3.03
C VAL A 141 -4.66 -15.10 3.18
N GLY A 142 -5.20 -15.25 4.38
CA GLY A 142 -6.33 -16.13 4.69
C GLY A 142 -7.61 -15.76 3.92
N LYS A 143 -7.93 -14.47 3.87
CA LYS A 143 -9.13 -13.94 3.22
C LYS A 143 -9.00 -13.89 1.69
N THR A 144 -7.84 -13.45 1.19
CA THR A 144 -7.62 -13.29 -0.24
C THR A 144 -7.18 -14.57 -0.93
N LYS A 145 -6.75 -15.60 -0.17
CA LYS A 145 -6.09 -16.80 -0.71
C LYS A 145 -4.89 -16.44 -1.58
N TRP A 146 -4.10 -15.45 -1.11
CA TRP A 146 -2.99 -14.93 -1.88
C TRP A 146 -1.97 -16.01 -2.19
N ARG A 147 -1.52 -16.06 -3.44
CA ARG A 147 -0.51 -17.01 -3.89
C ARG A 147 0.76 -16.30 -4.32
N GLY A 148 1.90 -16.72 -3.75
CA GLY A 148 3.21 -16.19 -4.09
C GLY A 148 3.68 -15.06 -3.19
N GLY A 149 4.83 -14.49 -3.54
CA GLY A 149 5.44 -13.40 -2.77
C GLY A 149 4.67 -12.09 -2.88
N PHE A 150 4.69 -11.33 -1.80
CA PHE A 150 4.07 -10.00 -1.74
C PHE A 150 4.83 -9.07 -0.81
N GLU A 151 4.57 -7.78 -0.99
CA GLU A 151 4.90 -6.73 -0.05
C GLU A 151 3.66 -5.90 0.22
N LEU A 152 3.28 -5.76 1.49
CA LEU A 152 2.25 -4.84 1.96
C LEU A 152 2.91 -3.56 2.44
N GLU A 153 2.48 -2.41 1.92
CA GLU A 153 2.88 -1.10 2.44
C GLU A 153 1.80 -0.60 3.39
N LEU A 154 2.20 -0.24 4.59
CA LEU A 154 1.31 0.10 5.69
C LEU A 154 1.65 1.46 6.27
N MET A 155 0.62 2.19 6.71
CA MET A 155 0.77 3.35 7.59
C MET A 155 0.19 3.01 8.96
N LYS A 156 0.95 3.27 10.02
CA LYS A 156 0.48 3.15 11.41
C LYS A 156 0.22 4.53 11.96
N ASP A 157 -1.03 4.83 12.32
CA ASP A 157 -1.42 6.10 12.88
C ASP A 157 -1.06 6.26 14.38
N LYS A 158 -1.40 7.41 14.95
CA LYS A 158 -1.17 7.71 16.38
C LYS A 158 -2.02 6.87 17.33
N GLN A 159 -3.12 6.29 16.85
CA GLN A 159 -3.99 5.37 17.59
C GLN A 159 -3.51 3.92 17.51
N ASN A 160 -2.35 3.68 16.88
CA ASN A 160 -1.78 2.36 16.60
C ASN A 160 -2.61 1.53 15.61
N GLU A 161 -3.46 2.16 14.78
CA GLU A 161 -4.19 1.49 13.73
C GLU A 161 -3.34 1.40 12.45
N PHE A 162 -3.41 0.24 11.78
CA PHE A 162 -2.73 0.04 10.51
C PHE A 162 -3.68 0.24 9.34
N TYR A 163 -3.21 0.98 8.34
CA TYR A 163 -3.88 1.21 7.07
C TYR A 163 -3.04 0.62 5.94
N LEU A 164 -3.64 -0.22 5.13
CA LEU A 164 -3.00 -0.76 3.93
C LEU A 164 -2.98 0.31 2.84
N LEU A 165 -1.79 0.69 2.39
CA LEU A 165 -1.58 1.72 1.38
C LEU A 165 -1.39 1.15 -0.03
N GLU A 166 -0.74 -0.01 -0.14
CA GLU A 166 -0.42 -0.65 -1.41
C GLU A 166 -0.10 -2.13 -1.23
N ILE A 167 -0.44 -2.93 -2.22
CA ILE A 167 -0.08 -4.35 -2.33
C ILE A 167 0.83 -4.53 -3.54
N ASN A 168 2.08 -4.89 -3.30
CA ASN A 168 3.05 -5.20 -4.35
C ASN A 168 3.14 -6.72 -4.55
N PRO A 169 2.76 -7.28 -5.71
CA PRO A 169 2.73 -8.73 -5.97
C PRO A 169 4.13 -9.25 -6.34
N ARG A 170 5.10 -8.96 -5.52
CA ARG A 170 6.52 -9.30 -5.74
C ARG A 170 7.28 -9.32 -4.43
N MET A 171 8.44 -9.93 -4.42
CA MET A 171 9.42 -9.75 -3.35
C MET A 171 10.04 -8.35 -3.44
N PRO A 172 10.19 -7.63 -2.32
CA PRO A 172 10.82 -6.32 -2.30
C PRO A 172 12.35 -6.41 -2.47
N ALA A 173 12.97 -5.28 -2.81
CA ALA A 173 14.43 -5.18 -2.91
C ALA A 173 15.15 -5.49 -1.59
N TRP A 174 14.47 -5.33 -0.45
CA TRP A 174 15.00 -5.59 0.89
C TRP A 174 14.72 -7.02 1.39
N ILE A 175 14.35 -7.96 0.49
CA ILE A 175 13.97 -9.34 0.85
C ILE A 175 15.02 -10.08 1.70
N TYR A 176 16.31 -9.74 1.55
CA TYR A 176 17.38 -10.34 2.35
C TYR A 176 17.29 -10.01 3.84
N LEU A 177 16.56 -8.97 4.24
CA LEU A 177 16.26 -8.71 5.65
C LEU A 177 15.49 -9.89 6.27
N ALA A 178 14.63 -10.55 5.49
CA ALA A 178 13.89 -11.74 5.93
C ALA A 178 14.82 -12.91 6.23
N VAL A 179 15.84 -13.12 5.40
CA VAL A 179 16.87 -14.15 5.64
C VAL A 179 17.63 -13.87 6.94
N GLY A 180 17.97 -12.60 7.18
CA GLY A 180 18.68 -12.17 8.39
C GLY A 180 17.94 -12.44 9.71
N VAL A 181 16.61 -12.62 9.67
CA VAL A 181 15.78 -12.97 10.83
C VAL A 181 15.29 -14.42 10.82
N GLY A 182 15.91 -15.28 10.00
CA GLY A 182 15.64 -16.70 9.95
C GLY A 182 14.46 -17.11 9.07
N GLN A 183 13.94 -16.18 8.24
CA GLN A 183 12.82 -16.43 7.31
C GLN A 183 13.36 -16.39 5.86
N ASN A 184 13.87 -17.53 5.36
CA ASN A 184 14.40 -17.58 3.99
C ASN A 184 13.26 -17.66 2.95
N ILE A 185 12.53 -16.54 2.78
CA ILE A 185 11.40 -16.45 1.83
C ILE A 185 11.84 -16.79 0.39
N PRO A 186 12.99 -16.34 -0.13
CA PRO A 186 13.46 -16.75 -1.45
C PRO A 186 13.59 -18.26 -1.63
N GLU A 187 14.10 -18.99 -0.65
CA GLU A 187 14.22 -20.44 -0.69
C GLU A 187 12.87 -21.16 -0.65
N ALA A 188 11.92 -20.62 0.12
CA ALA A 188 10.59 -21.19 0.26
C ALA A 188 9.74 -21.12 -1.03
N VAL A 189 10.19 -20.41 -2.07
CA VAL A 189 9.52 -20.29 -3.37
C VAL A 189 9.95 -21.37 -4.36
N VAL A 190 11.08 -22.02 -4.11
CA VAL A 190 11.64 -23.09 -4.96
C VAL A 190 11.03 -24.41 -4.56
#